data_b25c661886a06fad9c1c888c5ac82ec1
#
_entry.id   b25c661886a06fad9c1c888c5ac82ec1
#
_cell.length_a   1.000
_cell.length_b   1.000
_cell.length_c   1.000
_cell.angle_alpha   90.00
_cell.angle_beta   90.00
_cell.angle_gamma   90.00
#
_symmetry.space_group_name_H-M   'P 1'
#
loop_
_entity.id
_entity.type
_entity.pdbx_description
1 polymer ?
#
loop_
_entity_poly.entity_id
_entity_poly.type
_entity_poly.pdbx_seq_one_letter_code
_entity_poly.pdbx_strand_id
1 'polypeptide(L)'
;MNQATLFLSILFFFCLSSPPWAQERLKLATTTSTANSGLLDHLHPFFEKEAGIRVHAIAVGTGKALKLAQNGDVDVVLVHARQAEEAFVKAGHGVNRKEVMYNDFVIVGPVTDPSGISGSENVIQAFRTIAAQKSLWYSRGDDSGTHKKEMSLWQETGLNPGGRWFQAVGQGMGKTLLAADEKKAYTLSDRGTYIALSTENRIELKILHEGDSRLFNPYGVIAVNPKKHPHVKFELAMKYIDFLTSPKGQSLIGSFRMNGKILFHPYLGG
;
A
#
# COMPACT_ATOMS: atom_id res chain seq x y z
N MET A 1 6.84 -28.13 -85.60
CA MET A 1 7.51 -28.31 -84.28
C MET A 1 7.04 -27.17 -83.43
N ASN A 2 6.06 -27.47 -82.54
CA ASN A 2 5.40 -26.52 -81.59
C ASN A 2 6.16 -26.48 -80.28
N GLN A 3 6.68 -25.31 -79.91
CA GLN A 3 7.19 -25.09 -78.59
C GLN A 3 6.06 -24.47 -77.70
N ALA A 4 5.61 -25.25 -76.71
CA ALA A 4 4.67 -24.78 -75.74
C ALA A 4 5.44 -24.12 -74.59
N THR A 5 5.26 -22.79 -74.42
CA THR A 5 5.83 -22.02 -73.31
C THR A 5 4.94 -22.16 -72.08
N LEU A 6 5.48 -22.80 -71.02
CA LEU A 6 4.83 -23.00 -69.80
C LEU A 6 5.04 -21.75 -68.90
N PHE A 7 3.94 -20.98 -68.65
CA PHE A 7 3.97 -19.86 -67.71
C PHE A 7 3.72 -20.40 -66.29
N LEU A 8 4.75 -20.39 -65.46
CA LEU A 8 4.65 -20.73 -64.02
C LEU A 8 4.28 -19.46 -63.23
N SER A 9 2.99 -19.35 -62.85
CA SER A 9 2.51 -18.27 -61.99
C SER A 9 2.90 -18.56 -60.56
N ILE A 10 3.90 -17.87 -60.02
CA ILE A 10 4.27 -17.89 -58.61
C ILE A 10 3.30 -16.98 -57.83
N LEU A 11 2.36 -17.59 -57.11
CA LEU A 11 1.46 -16.88 -56.21
C LEU A 11 2.23 -16.53 -54.90
N PHE A 12 2.64 -15.26 -54.79
CA PHE A 12 3.29 -14.75 -53.56
C PHE A 12 2.21 -14.55 -52.48
N PHE A 13 2.14 -15.48 -51.53
CA PHE A 13 1.30 -15.36 -50.34
C PHE A 13 1.97 -14.32 -49.42
N PHE A 14 1.48 -13.08 -49.47
CA PHE A 14 1.85 -12.05 -48.51
C PHE A 14 1.20 -12.39 -47.18
N CYS A 15 1.91 -13.10 -46.27
CA CYS A 15 1.55 -13.17 -44.88
C CYS A 15 1.62 -11.77 -44.28
N LEU A 16 0.50 -11.07 -44.19
CA LEU A 16 0.34 -9.88 -43.38
C LEU A 16 0.51 -10.28 -41.92
N SER A 17 1.75 -10.35 -41.44
CA SER A 17 2.05 -10.38 -40.02
C SER A 17 1.60 -9.03 -39.47
N SER A 18 0.43 -9.02 -38.81
CA SER A 18 0.00 -7.86 -38.01
C SER A 18 1.14 -7.49 -37.05
N PRO A 19 1.57 -6.22 -37.00
CA PRO A 19 2.59 -5.84 -36.04
C PRO A 19 2.13 -6.23 -34.63
N PRO A 20 3.03 -6.74 -33.80
CA PRO A 20 2.65 -7.01 -32.41
C PRO A 20 2.17 -5.70 -31.80
N TRP A 21 0.89 -5.59 -31.55
CA TRP A 21 0.30 -4.45 -30.88
C TRP A 21 1.03 -4.31 -29.56
N ALA A 22 1.77 -3.21 -29.38
CA ALA A 22 2.43 -2.92 -28.12
C ALA A 22 1.34 -2.96 -27.05
N GLN A 23 1.42 -3.97 -26.16
CA GLN A 23 0.42 -4.18 -25.12
C GLN A 23 0.27 -2.89 -24.31
N GLU A 24 -0.94 -2.39 -24.23
CA GLU A 24 -1.24 -1.13 -23.58
C GLU A 24 -0.86 -1.20 -22.11
N ARG A 25 -0.31 -0.11 -21.56
CA ARG A 25 0.20 -0.08 -20.18
C ARG A 25 -0.51 0.97 -19.35
N LEU A 26 -0.99 0.60 -18.20
CA LEU A 26 -1.48 1.49 -17.15
C LEU A 26 -0.33 1.83 -16.19
N LYS A 27 -0.07 3.11 -15.96
CA LYS A 27 0.92 3.55 -14.97
C LYS A 27 0.24 3.77 -13.63
N LEU A 28 0.61 2.99 -12.64
CA LEU A 28 0.14 3.06 -11.26
C LEU A 28 1.24 3.63 -10.35
N ALA A 29 0.99 4.72 -9.62
CA ALA A 29 1.84 5.09 -8.50
C ALA A 29 1.26 4.53 -7.20
N THR A 30 2.11 3.93 -6.38
CA THR A 30 1.71 3.34 -5.09
C THR A 30 2.81 3.47 -4.05
N THR A 31 2.57 2.97 -2.83
CA THR A 31 3.59 3.02 -1.78
C THR A 31 4.53 1.82 -1.82
N THR A 32 5.77 2.02 -1.33
CA THR A 32 6.73 0.92 -1.21
C THR A 32 6.24 -0.19 -0.30
N SER A 33 5.49 0.14 0.76
CA SER A 33 4.89 -0.87 1.64
C SER A 33 3.83 -1.70 0.93
N THR A 34 2.99 -1.08 0.08
CA THR A 34 2.00 -1.79 -0.73
C THR A 34 2.67 -2.74 -1.74
N ALA A 35 3.69 -2.27 -2.46
CA ALA A 35 4.43 -3.10 -3.41
C ALA A 35 5.13 -4.27 -2.69
N ASN A 36 5.82 -3.99 -1.58
CA ASN A 36 6.58 -5.00 -0.84
C ASN A 36 5.70 -6.04 -0.12
N SER A 37 4.40 -5.78 0.04
CA SER A 37 3.48 -6.76 0.64
C SER A 37 3.21 -7.97 -0.26
N GLY A 38 3.49 -7.89 -1.57
CA GLY A 38 3.16 -8.91 -2.56
C GLY A 38 1.69 -8.87 -3.03
N LEU A 39 0.86 -7.96 -2.50
CA LEU A 39 -0.55 -7.86 -2.89
C LEU A 39 -0.72 -7.55 -4.38
N LEU A 40 0.10 -6.65 -4.92
CA LEU A 40 0.01 -6.27 -6.34
C LEU A 40 0.38 -7.45 -7.26
N ASP A 41 1.39 -8.24 -6.88
CA ASP A 41 1.78 -9.45 -7.62
C ASP A 41 0.67 -10.51 -7.59
N HIS A 42 -0.15 -10.52 -6.54
CA HIS A 42 -1.34 -11.37 -6.45
C HIS A 42 -2.50 -10.85 -7.31
N LEU A 43 -2.75 -9.54 -7.36
CA LEU A 43 -3.91 -8.94 -8.03
C LEU A 43 -3.70 -8.71 -9.54
N HIS A 44 -2.53 -8.21 -9.93
CA HIS A 44 -2.29 -7.75 -11.30
C HIS A 44 -2.46 -8.84 -12.37
N PRO A 45 -2.03 -10.11 -12.18
CA PRO A 45 -2.24 -11.14 -13.19
C PRO A 45 -3.73 -11.35 -13.56
N PHE A 46 -4.63 -11.20 -12.60
CA PHE A 46 -6.09 -11.32 -12.85
C PHE A 46 -6.60 -10.13 -13.65
N PHE A 47 -6.22 -8.92 -13.26
CA PHE A 47 -6.61 -7.69 -13.96
C PHE A 47 -6.02 -7.65 -15.38
N GLU A 48 -4.74 -7.92 -15.53
CA GLU A 48 -4.04 -7.89 -16.82
C GLU A 48 -4.62 -8.89 -17.82
N LYS A 49 -4.98 -10.10 -17.34
CA LYS A 49 -5.65 -11.11 -18.18
C LYS A 49 -7.04 -10.66 -18.63
N GLU A 50 -7.79 -10.02 -17.73
CA GLU A 50 -9.16 -9.58 -18.01
C GLU A 50 -9.20 -8.34 -18.92
N ALA A 51 -8.35 -7.38 -18.64
CA ALA A 51 -8.31 -6.09 -19.34
C ALA A 51 -7.46 -6.11 -20.62
N GLY A 52 -6.60 -7.12 -20.81
CA GLY A 52 -5.69 -7.22 -21.96
C GLY A 52 -4.54 -6.20 -21.93
N ILE A 53 -4.25 -5.60 -20.77
CA ILE A 53 -3.23 -4.54 -20.59
C ILE A 53 -2.23 -4.96 -19.50
N ARG A 54 -1.11 -4.24 -19.42
CA ARG A 54 -0.10 -4.40 -18.35
C ARG A 54 -0.17 -3.26 -17.34
N VAL A 55 0.01 -3.58 -16.06
CA VAL A 55 0.17 -2.57 -15.01
C VAL A 55 1.67 -2.33 -14.77
N HIS A 56 2.09 -1.08 -14.91
CA HIS A 56 3.42 -0.63 -14.53
C HIS A 56 3.33 0.10 -13.18
N ALA A 57 3.70 -0.58 -12.11
CA ALA A 57 3.66 -0.02 -10.76
C ALA A 57 4.96 0.74 -10.43
N ILE A 58 4.82 1.98 -9.96
CA ILE A 58 5.90 2.84 -9.48
C ILE A 58 5.75 2.96 -7.97
N ALA A 59 6.60 2.24 -7.22
CA ALA A 59 6.56 2.18 -5.77
C ALA A 59 7.45 3.26 -5.14
N VAL A 60 6.82 4.22 -4.46
CA VAL A 60 7.47 5.36 -3.81
C VAL A 60 6.75 5.73 -2.50
N GLY A 61 7.16 6.78 -1.78
CA GLY A 61 6.37 7.27 -0.64
C GLY A 61 5.07 7.96 -1.10
N THR A 62 4.02 7.98 -0.25
CA THR A 62 2.70 8.56 -0.57
C THR A 62 2.79 9.96 -1.16
N GLY A 63 3.57 10.86 -0.56
CA GLY A 63 3.71 12.24 -1.05
C GLY A 63 4.29 12.28 -2.48
N LYS A 64 5.29 11.43 -2.77
CA LYS A 64 5.88 11.33 -4.10
C LYS A 64 4.92 10.68 -5.10
N ALA A 65 4.13 9.68 -4.71
CA ALA A 65 3.11 9.06 -5.54
C ALA A 65 2.04 10.10 -5.97
N LEU A 66 1.52 10.88 -5.02
CA LEU A 66 0.58 11.97 -5.31
C LEU A 66 1.23 13.07 -6.16
N LYS A 67 2.52 13.35 -5.99
CA LYS A 67 3.23 14.33 -6.82
C LYS A 67 3.38 13.87 -8.27
N LEU A 68 3.70 12.60 -8.51
CA LEU A 68 3.71 12.01 -9.87
C LEU A 68 2.34 12.14 -10.53
N ALA A 69 1.27 11.85 -9.78
CA ALA A 69 -0.10 12.01 -10.26
C ALA A 69 -0.48 13.49 -10.51
N GLN A 70 -0.03 14.40 -9.64
CA GLN A 70 -0.22 15.84 -9.82
C GLN A 70 0.43 16.36 -11.09
N ASN A 71 1.55 15.78 -11.51
CA ASN A 71 2.24 16.14 -12.75
C ASN A 71 1.65 15.44 -14.00
N GLY A 72 0.78 14.42 -13.83
CA GLY A 72 0.30 13.59 -14.95
C GLY A 72 1.29 12.51 -15.39
N ASP A 73 2.31 12.18 -14.59
CA ASP A 73 3.32 11.17 -14.91
C ASP A 73 2.77 9.74 -14.82
N VAL A 74 1.63 9.57 -14.13
CA VAL A 74 0.91 8.31 -13.93
C VAL A 74 -0.58 8.48 -14.22
N ASP A 75 -1.30 7.36 -14.38
CA ASP A 75 -2.71 7.34 -14.74
C ASP A 75 -3.62 7.19 -13.51
N VAL A 76 -3.12 6.48 -12.48
CA VAL A 76 -3.86 6.13 -11.27
C VAL A 76 -2.92 6.04 -10.06
N VAL A 77 -3.43 6.34 -8.88
CA VAL A 77 -2.70 6.13 -7.62
C VAL A 77 -3.47 5.18 -6.70
N LEU A 78 -2.74 4.35 -5.95
CA LEU A 78 -3.24 3.51 -4.86
C LEU A 78 -2.38 3.79 -3.62
N VAL A 79 -2.93 4.53 -2.67
CA VAL A 79 -2.20 5.03 -1.50
C VAL A 79 -3.06 4.92 -0.23
N HIS A 80 -2.50 5.24 0.94
CA HIS A 80 -3.16 5.08 2.23
C HIS A 80 -2.88 6.27 3.17
N ALA A 81 -3.20 7.47 2.71
CA ALA A 81 -3.10 8.70 3.50
C ALA A 81 -4.32 9.59 3.23
N ARG A 82 -5.46 9.22 3.81
CA ARG A 82 -6.78 9.77 3.52
C ARG A 82 -6.80 11.30 3.42
N GLN A 83 -6.22 12.01 4.38
CA GLN A 83 -6.18 13.48 4.34
C GLN A 83 -5.45 14.03 3.10
N ALA A 84 -4.31 13.41 2.73
CA ALA A 84 -3.57 13.81 1.53
C ALA A 84 -4.33 13.47 0.24
N GLU A 85 -5.02 12.34 0.21
CA GLU A 85 -5.87 11.91 -0.90
C GLU A 85 -7.05 12.87 -1.11
N GLU A 86 -7.74 13.25 -0.02
CA GLU A 86 -8.85 14.21 -0.05
C GLU A 86 -8.39 15.59 -0.50
N ALA A 87 -7.23 16.05 -0.01
CA ALA A 87 -6.62 17.31 -0.45
C ALA A 87 -6.27 17.28 -1.95
N PHE A 88 -5.73 16.16 -2.44
CA PHE A 88 -5.40 15.94 -3.84
C PHE A 88 -6.64 16.01 -4.74
N VAL A 89 -7.75 15.38 -4.33
CA VAL A 89 -9.03 15.43 -5.05
C VAL A 89 -9.64 16.82 -4.97
N LYS A 90 -9.66 17.46 -3.81
CA LYS A 90 -10.17 18.83 -3.61
C LYS A 90 -9.44 19.86 -4.45
N ALA A 91 -8.13 19.68 -4.65
CA ALA A 91 -7.32 20.51 -5.55
C ALA A 91 -7.55 20.20 -7.05
N GLY A 92 -8.45 19.24 -7.36
CA GLY A 92 -8.83 18.85 -8.72
C GLY A 92 -7.75 18.09 -9.48
N HIS A 93 -6.73 17.53 -8.81
CA HIS A 93 -5.70 16.71 -9.45
C HIS A 93 -6.14 15.26 -9.67
N GLY A 94 -7.05 14.77 -8.85
CA GLY A 94 -7.63 13.42 -8.94
C GLY A 94 -9.14 13.45 -9.00
N VAL A 95 -9.73 12.39 -9.54
CA VAL A 95 -11.17 12.14 -9.61
C VAL A 95 -11.50 10.70 -9.27
N ASN A 96 -12.76 10.41 -8.97
CA ASN A 96 -13.27 9.05 -8.72
C ASN A 96 -12.49 8.29 -7.64
N ARG A 97 -12.16 8.96 -6.53
CA ARG A 97 -11.59 8.31 -5.36
C ARG A 97 -12.56 7.26 -4.83
N LYS A 98 -12.09 6.02 -4.70
CA LYS A 98 -12.81 4.94 -4.01
C LYS A 98 -11.94 4.31 -2.93
N GLU A 99 -12.55 3.84 -1.87
CA GLU A 99 -11.91 2.99 -0.87
C GLU A 99 -11.82 1.58 -1.40
N VAL A 100 -10.67 0.93 -1.20
CA VAL A 100 -10.39 -0.40 -1.78
C VAL A 100 -10.29 -1.46 -0.69
N MET A 101 -9.56 -1.17 0.36
CA MET A 101 -9.21 -2.11 1.41
C MET A 101 -8.67 -1.35 2.61
N TYR A 102 -8.44 -2.05 3.69
CA TYR A 102 -7.64 -1.54 4.81
C TYR A 102 -6.70 -2.62 5.33
N ASN A 103 -5.58 -2.22 5.88
CA ASN A 103 -4.79 -2.97 6.83
C ASN A 103 -4.77 -2.18 8.15
N ASP A 104 -3.95 -2.57 9.10
CA ASP A 104 -3.87 -1.87 10.36
C ASP A 104 -2.43 -1.66 10.82
N PHE A 105 -2.32 -0.81 11.83
CA PHE A 105 -1.16 -0.70 12.67
C PHE A 105 -1.37 -1.52 13.93
N VAL A 106 -0.26 -1.93 14.54
CA VAL A 106 -0.24 -2.67 15.79
C VAL A 106 0.78 -2.04 16.73
N ILE A 107 0.50 -2.05 18.03
CA ILE A 107 1.54 -1.77 19.03
C ILE A 107 2.21 -3.09 19.37
N VAL A 108 3.52 -3.12 19.16
CA VAL A 108 4.35 -4.27 19.50
C VAL A 108 5.31 -3.92 20.63
N GLY A 109 5.68 -4.92 21.41
CA GLY A 109 6.58 -4.75 22.53
C GLY A 109 7.13 -6.08 23.03
N PRO A 110 7.92 -6.06 24.14
CA PRO A 110 8.51 -7.27 24.71
C PRO A 110 7.43 -8.25 25.18
N VAL A 111 7.72 -9.54 25.05
CA VAL A 111 6.80 -10.64 25.43
C VAL A 111 6.28 -10.50 26.87
N THR A 112 7.11 -9.96 27.77
CA THR A 112 6.77 -9.79 29.19
C THR A 112 5.80 -8.66 29.44
N ASP A 113 5.58 -7.77 28.48
CA ASP A 113 4.70 -6.60 28.57
C ASP A 113 4.81 -5.85 29.91
N PRO A 114 5.98 -5.31 30.26
CA PRO A 114 6.19 -4.71 31.57
C PRO A 114 5.26 -3.51 31.86
N SER A 115 4.70 -2.90 30.83
CA SER A 115 3.70 -1.82 30.99
C SER A 115 2.27 -2.32 31.13
N GLY A 116 1.99 -3.58 30.83
CA GLY A 116 0.65 -4.16 30.90
C GLY A 116 -0.32 -3.58 29.88
N ILE A 117 0.16 -3.19 28.69
CA ILE A 117 -0.69 -2.54 27.67
C ILE A 117 -1.61 -3.51 26.95
N SER A 118 -1.33 -4.81 27.00
CA SER A 118 -2.21 -5.83 26.41
C SER A 118 -3.61 -5.86 27.04
N GLY A 119 -3.76 -5.32 28.26
CA GLY A 119 -5.05 -5.14 28.93
C GLY A 119 -5.72 -3.78 28.69
N SER A 120 -5.16 -2.91 27.83
CA SER A 120 -5.72 -1.59 27.58
C SER A 120 -7.04 -1.66 26.81
N GLU A 121 -8.05 -0.89 27.24
CA GLU A 121 -9.36 -0.82 26.59
C GLU A 121 -9.27 -0.27 25.15
N ASN A 122 -8.31 0.62 24.90
CA ASN A 122 -8.11 1.26 23.62
C ASN A 122 -6.66 1.73 23.43
N VAL A 123 -6.30 2.07 22.21
CA VAL A 123 -4.95 2.48 21.85
C VAL A 123 -4.47 3.73 22.61
N ILE A 124 -5.36 4.68 22.89
CA ILE A 124 -5.00 5.92 23.61
C ILE A 124 -4.62 5.61 25.04
N GLN A 125 -5.33 4.67 25.70
CA GLN A 125 -4.96 4.20 27.02
C GLN A 125 -3.60 3.50 27.00
N ALA A 126 -3.32 2.64 26.01
CA ALA A 126 -2.03 1.99 25.86
C ALA A 126 -0.88 3.03 25.78
N PHE A 127 -1.04 4.05 24.93
CA PHE A 127 -0.08 5.14 24.80
C PHE A 127 0.13 5.92 26.10
N ARG A 128 -0.98 6.26 26.81
CA ARG A 128 -0.91 6.94 28.13
C ARG A 128 -0.20 6.10 29.18
N THR A 129 -0.44 4.79 29.21
CA THR A 129 0.21 3.87 30.14
C THR A 129 1.73 3.82 29.89
N ILE A 130 2.15 3.69 28.63
CA ILE A 130 3.58 3.73 28.24
C ILE A 130 4.24 5.04 28.68
N ALA A 131 3.58 6.18 28.43
CA ALA A 131 4.11 7.49 28.82
C ALA A 131 4.19 7.67 30.35
N ALA A 132 3.15 7.26 31.09
CA ALA A 132 3.11 7.38 32.56
C ALA A 132 4.23 6.56 33.22
N GLN A 133 4.52 5.38 32.70
CA GLN A 133 5.58 4.51 33.21
C GLN A 133 6.96 4.86 32.62
N LYS A 134 7.01 5.78 31.65
CA LYS A 134 8.24 6.13 30.88
C LYS A 134 8.89 4.88 30.28
N SER A 135 8.08 3.92 29.85
CA SER A 135 8.56 2.70 29.21
C SER A 135 9.18 3.02 27.87
N LEU A 136 10.27 2.36 27.54
CA LEU A 136 11.05 2.67 26.34
C LEU A 136 10.18 2.52 25.08
N TRP A 137 10.06 3.62 24.35
CA TRP A 137 9.34 3.70 23.08
C TRP A 137 10.28 4.07 21.95
N TYR A 138 10.24 3.27 20.88
CA TYR A 138 10.99 3.56 19.67
C TYR A 138 10.04 4.09 18.59
N SER A 139 10.18 5.38 18.33
CA SER A 139 9.46 6.06 17.24
C SER A 139 10.19 5.82 15.92
N ARG A 140 9.44 5.65 14.86
CA ARG A 140 10.02 5.58 13.53
C ARG A 140 10.77 6.86 13.13
N GLY A 141 10.24 8.05 13.47
CA GLY A 141 10.94 9.34 13.42
C GLY A 141 11.39 9.81 12.02
N ASP A 142 10.76 9.32 10.92
CA ASP A 142 11.21 9.51 9.54
C ASP A 142 10.18 10.21 8.62
N ASP A 143 9.16 10.84 9.21
CA ASP A 143 8.04 11.52 8.52
C ASP A 143 7.22 10.60 7.58
N SER A 144 7.35 9.29 7.72
CA SER A 144 6.54 8.29 6.99
C SER A 144 5.08 8.26 7.43
N GLY A 145 4.25 7.49 6.72
CA GLY A 145 2.86 7.25 7.10
C GLY A 145 2.71 6.65 8.51
N THR A 146 3.59 5.71 8.89
CA THR A 146 3.61 5.13 10.25
C THR A 146 3.98 6.17 11.28
N HIS A 147 5.00 7.00 11.03
CA HIS A 147 5.38 8.09 11.94
C HIS A 147 4.25 9.12 12.10
N LYS A 148 3.60 9.52 11.00
CA LYS A 148 2.44 10.42 11.06
C LYS A 148 1.28 9.84 11.86
N LYS A 149 0.98 8.56 11.67
CA LYS A 149 -0.02 7.84 12.48
C LYS A 149 0.35 7.83 13.95
N GLU A 150 1.59 7.48 14.28
CA GLU A 150 2.11 7.49 15.64
C GLU A 150 1.93 8.87 16.30
N MET A 151 2.37 9.93 15.62
CA MET A 151 2.26 11.30 16.14
C MET A 151 0.80 11.75 16.31
N SER A 152 -0.11 11.33 15.44
CA SER A 152 -1.54 11.61 15.62
C SER A 152 -2.11 10.93 16.87
N LEU A 153 -1.69 9.70 17.16
CA LEU A 153 -2.10 8.98 18.38
C LEU A 153 -1.54 9.64 19.65
N TRP A 154 -0.27 10.07 19.63
CA TRP A 154 0.29 10.86 20.73
C TRP A 154 -0.48 12.17 20.94
N GLN A 155 -0.81 12.88 19.87
CA GLN A 155 -1.61 14.11 19.96
C GLN A 155 -2.98 13.85 20.59
N GLU A 156 -3.66 12.76 20.25
CA GLU A 156 -4.94 12.38 20.86
C GLU A 156 -4.83 12.06 22.37
N THR A 157 -3.66 11.63 22.85
CA THR A 157 -3.44 11.47 24.29
C THR A 157 -3.41 12.81 25.05
N GLY A 158 -3.16 13.92 24.35
CA GLY A 158 -2.85 15.21 24.96
C GLY A 158 -1.42 15.30 25.49
N LEU A 159 -0.56 14.30 25.24
CA LEU A 159 0.82 14.25 25.73
C LEU A 159 1.78 14.58 24.59
N ASN A 160 2.90 15.19 24.97
CA ASN A 160 4.02 15.40 24.05
C ASN A 160 5.16 14.46 24.46
N PRO A 161 5.37 13.34 23.72
CA PRO A 161 6.37 12.35 24.08
C PRO A 161 7.78 12.93 23.89
N GLY A 162 8.70 12.57 24.81
CA GLY A 162 10.07 13.06 24.75
C GLY A 162 10.93 12.56 25.92
N GLY A 163 12.19 12.93 25.90
CA GLY A 163 13.16 12.52 26.90
C GLY A 163 13.75 11.12 26.64
N ARG A 164 14.36 10.52 27.66
CA ARG A 164 15.15 9.29 27.48
C ARG A 164 14.34 8.07 27.13
N TRP A 165 13.06 8.04 27.43
CA TRP A 165 12.18 6.91 27.16
C TRP A 165 11.60 6.90 25.75
N PHE A 166 11.65 8.06 25.05
CA PHE A 166 11.15 8.21 23.68
C PHE A 166 12.31 8.44 22.72
N GLN A 167 12.57 7.47 21.85
CA GLN A 167 13.73 7.48 20.96
C GLN A 167 13.29 7.46 19.50
N ALA A 168 13.61 8.50 18.74
CA ALA A 168 13.42 8.54 17.30
C ALA A 168 14.54 7.77 16.60
N VAL A 169 14.19 6.70 15.88
CA VAL A 169 15.16 5.85 15.18
C VAL A 169 15.60 6.49 13.85
N GLY A 170 14.73 7.22 13.18
CA GLY A 170 15.02 7.86 11.89
C GLY A 170 15.24 6.87 10.74
N GLN A 171 14.66 5.65 10.84
CA GLN A 171 14.89 4.57 9.90
C GLN A 171 13.54 3.94 9.44
N GLY A 172 13.58 3.14 8.35
CA GLY A 172 12.41 2.38 7.90
C GLY A 172 11.92 1.37 8.94
N MET A 173 10.63 0.97 8.84
CA MET A 173 9.93 0.19 9.86
C MET A 173 10.65 -1.10 10.25
N GLY A 174 11.21 -1.83 9.29
CA GLY A 174 11.96 -3.06 9.58
C GLY A 174 13.15 -2.83 10.51
N LYS A 175 13.93 -1.76 10.29
CA LYS A 175 15.04 -1.40 11.18
C LYS A 175 14.55 -0.90 12.53
N THR A 176 13.44 -0.19 12.58
CA THR A 176 12.82 0.26 13.83
C THR A 176 12.38 -0.93 14.67
N LEU A 177 11.77 -1.95 14.07
CA LEU A 177 11.38 -3.19 14.76
C LEU A 177 12.59 -3.95 15.31
N LEU A 178 13.67 -4.09 14.52
CA LEU A 178 14.91 -4.74 14.98
C LEU A 178 15.52 -4.00 16.16
N ALA A 179 15.59 -2.67 16.10
CA ALA A 179 16.11 -1.85 17.18
C ALA A 179 15.22 -1.92 18.44
N ALA A 180 13.90 -1.91 18.26
CA ALA A 180 12.94 -2.06 19.36
C ALA A 180 13.06 -3.46 20.02
N ASP A 181 13.27 -4.50 19.23
CA ASP A 181 13.45 -5.86 19.74
C ASP A 181 14.72 -5.99 20.56
N GLU A 182 15.85 -5.48 20.04
CA GLU A 182 17.14 -5.48 20.76
C GLU A 182 17.05 -4.79 22.14
N LYS A 183 16.30 -3.67 22.21
CA LYS A 183 16.19 -2.86 23.43
C LYS A 183 14.96 -3.20 24.26
N LYS A 184 14.17 -4.21 23.87
CA LYS A 184 12.91 -4.59 24.50
C LYS A 184 11.97 -3.38 24.67
N ALA A 185 11.90 -2.54 23.61
CA ALA A 185 11.10 -1.34 23.54
C ALA A 185 9.73 -1.60 22.94
N TYR A 186 8.79 -0.71 23.20
CA TYR A 186 7.53 -0.63 22.47
C TYR A 186 7.67 0.19 21.20
N THR A 187 6.87 -0.11 20.18
CA THR A 187 6.79 0.68 18.94
C THR A 187 5.46 0.47 18.23
N LEU A 188 5.07 1.44 17.42
CA LEU A 188 3.97 1.29 16.46
C LEU A 188 4.54 0.73 15.15
N SER A 189 3.92 -0.33 14.62
CA SER A 189 4.30 -0.91 13.33
C SER A 189 3.08 -1.10 12.44
N ASP A 190 3.27 -1.00 11.12
CA ASP A 190 2.33 -1.63 10.20
C ASP A 190 2.39 -3.15 10.37
N ARG A 191 1.22 -3.80 10.32
CA ARG A 191 1.11 -5.26 10.50
C ARG A 191 1.94 -6.05 9.48
N GLY A 192 2.06 -5.57 8.25
CA GLY A 192 2.79 -6.27 7.21
C GLY A 192 4.27 -6.41 7.52
N THR A 193 4.93 -5.32 7.92
CA THR A 193 6.35 -5.36 8.31
C THR A 193 6.56 -6.23 9.55
N TYR A 194 5.64 -6.16 10.54
CA TYR A 194 5.69 -7.04 11.71
C TYR A 194 5.57 -8.53 11.32
N ILE A 195 4.58 -8.88 10.48
CA ILE A 195 4.39 -10.27 10.02
C ILE A 195 5.65 -10.77 9.31
N ALA A 196 6.25 -9.98 8.43
CA ALA A 196 7.45 -10.38 7.70
C ALA A 196 8.58 -10.77 8.66
N LEU A 197 8.93 -9.89 9.61
CA LEU A 197 10.05 -10.13 10.52
C LEU A 197 9.76 -11.20 11.57
N SER A 198 8.53 -11.25 12.10
CA SER A 198 8.16 -12.25 13.14
C SER A 198 8.08 -13.67 12.56
N THR A 199 7.63 -13.83 11.31
CA THR A 199 7.57 -15.15 10.66
C THR A 199 8.96 -15.67 10.31
N GLU A 200 9.92 -14.79 10.00
CA GLU A 200 11.32 -15.14 9.78
C GLU A 200 12.10 -15.35 11.09
N ASN A 201 11.45 -15.27 12.26
CA ASN A 201 12.06 -15.33 13.59
C ASN A 201 13.19 -14.30 13.79
N ARG A 202 13.07 -13.13 13.17
CA ARG A 202 14.06 -12.05 13.27
C ARG A 202 13.81 -11.11 14.44
N ILE A 203 12.61 -11.18 15.04
CA ILE A 203 12.20 -10.44 16.23
C ILE A 203 11.39 -11.34 17.16
N GLU A 204 11.50 -11.08 18.46
CA GLU A 204 10.72 -11.75 19.51
C GLU A 204 9.52 -10.91 19.98
N LEU A 205 9.45 -9.63 19.59
CA LEU A 205 8.35 -8.74 19.95
C LEU A 205 6.99 -9.37 19.64
N LYS A 206 6.00 -9.10 20.47
CA LYS A 206 4.62 -9.55 20.28
C LYS A 206 3.69 -8.36 20.03
N ILE A 207 2.59 -8.62 19.32
CA ILE A 207 1.47 -7.68 19.27
C ILE A 207 0.86 -7.63 20.67
N LEU A 208 0.84 -6.45 21.25
CA LEU A 208 0.31 -6.19 22.57
C LEU A 208 -1.00 -5.38 22.54
N HIS A 209 -1.23 -4.62 21.47
CA HIS A 209 -2.50 -3.95 21.26
C HIS A 209 -2.83 -3.85 19.76
N GLU A 210 -4.07 -4.20 19.40
CA GLU A 210 -4.60 -4.21 18.04
C GLU A 210 -6.12 -4.05 18.04
N GLY A 211 -6.73 -3.88 16.84
CA GLY A 211 -8.19 -3.91 16.68
C GLY A 211 -8.90 -2.58 16.98
N ASP A 212 -8.22 -1.56 17.50
CA ASP A 212 -8.81 -0.23 17.65
C ASP A 212 -9.00 0.43 16.28
N SER A 213 -10.17 1.04 16.05
CA SER A 213 -10.48 1.71 14.78
C SER A 213 -9.48 2.81 14.41
N ARG A 214 -8.85 3.46 15.40
CA ARG A 214 -7.78 4.44 15.20
C ARG A 214 -6.53 3.86 14.57
N LEU A 215 -6.33 2.54 14.70
CA LEU A 215 -5.22 1.82 14.09
C LEU A 215 -5.49 1.41 12.64
N PHE A 216 -6.71 1.58 12.14
CA PHE A 216 -7.03 1.26 10.76
C PHE A 216 -6.30 2.17 9.78
N ASN A 217 -5.86 1.57 8.68
CA ASN A 217 -5.10 2.21 7.62
C ASN A 217 -5.80 1.96 6.29
N PRO A 218 -6.80 2.78 5.94
CA PRO A 218 -7.57 2.61 4.72
C PRO A 218 -6.77 3.01 3.49
N TYR A 219 -6.97 2.28 2.41
CA TYR A 219 -6.37 2.49 1.10
C TYR A 219 -7.38 3.08 0.13
N GLY A 220 -6.99 4.17 -0.51
CA GLY A 220 -7.77 4.83 -1.57
C GLY A 220 -7.11 4.64 -2.93
N VAL A 221 -7.93 4.38 -3.95
CA VAL A 221 -7.55 4.42 -5.35
C VAL A 221 -8.16 5.66 -6.01
N ILE A 222 -7.37 6.38 -6.84
CA ILE A 222 -7.78 7.67 -7.41
C ILE A 222 -7.27 7.76 -8.85
N ALA A 223 -8.16 8.03 -9.81
CA ALA A 223 -7.76 8.34 -11.17
C ALA A 223 -7.19 9.75 -11.28
N VAL A 224 -6.14 9.94 -12.06
CA VAL A 224 -5.62 11.27 -12.38
C VAL A 224 -6.64 12.01 -13.25
N ASN A 225 -6.83 13.31 -12.99
CA ASN A 225 -7.88 14.09 -13.64
C ASN A 225 -7.55 14.36 -15.13
N PRO A 226 -8.29 13.78 -16.09
CA PRO A 226 -8.04 13.95 -17.52
C PRO A 226 -8.28 15.38 -18.02
N LYS A 227 -9.05 16.19 -17.30
CA LYS A 227 -9.22 17.60 -17.63
C LYS A 227 -7.96 18.43 -17.41
N LYS A 228 -7.11 18.04 -16.47
CA LYS A 228 -5.79 18.66 -16.25
C LYS A 228 -4.68 18.01 -17.09
N HIS A 229 -4.80 16.73 -17.35
CA HIS A 229 -3.80 15.90 -18.03
C HIS A 229 -4.46 15.06 -19.14
N PRO A 230 -4.75 15.62 -20.33
CA PRO A 230 -5.47 14.90 -21.39
C PRO A 230 -4.74 13.65 -21.92
N HIS A 231 -3.45 13.50 -21.64
CA HIS A 231 -2.64 12.37 -22.07
C HIS A 231 -2.70 11.15 -21.14
N VAL A 232 -3.28 11.29 -19.92
CA VAL A 232 -3.42 10.15 -19.01
C VAL A 232 -4.46 9.17 -19.55
N LYS A 233 -4.23 7.91 -19.29
CA LYS A 233 -5.11 6.83 -19.73
C LYS A 233 -6.29 6.64 -18.78
N PHE A 234 -7.17 7.63 -18.79
CA PHE A 234 -8.28 7.70 -17.84
C PHE A 234 -9.19 6.47 -17.89
N GLU A 235 -9.57 5.99 -19.09
CA GLU A 235 -10.41 4.81 -19.25
C GLU A 235 -9.75 3.55 -18.67
N LEU A 236 -8.44 3.40 -18.79
CA LEU A 236 -7.71 2.29 -18.19
C LEU A 236 -7.63 2.43 -16.66
N ALA A 237 -7.45 3.65 -16.16
CA ALA A 237 -7.50 3.94 -14.74
C ALA A 237 -8.87 3.56 -14.14
N MET A 238 -9.96 3.89 -14.84
CA MET A 238 -11.32 3.52 -14.41
C MET A 238 -11.53 2.01 -14.40
N LYS A 239 -11.09 1.29 -15.45
CA LYS A 239 -11.14 -0.19 -15.45
C LYS A 239 -10.40 -0.78 -14.25
N TYR A 240 -9.25 -0.22 -13.89
CA TYR A 240 -8.48 -0.69 -12.72
C TYR A 240 -9.19 -0.38 -11.40
N ILE A 241 -9.77 0.80 -11.25
CA ILE A 241 -10.59 1.16 -10.09
C ILE A 241 -11.79 0.22 -9.95
N ASP A 242 -12.51 -0.01 -11.05
CA ASP A 242 -13.67 -0.88 -11.05
C ASP A 242 -13.30 -2.34 -10.76
N PHE A 243 -12.17 -2.83 -11.27
CA PHE A 243 -11.65 -4.15 -10.90
C PHE A 243 -11.38 -4.25 -9.41
N LEU A 244 -10.62 -3.32 -8.81
CA LEU A 244 -10.29 -3.35 -7.40
C LEU A 244 -11.52 -3.28 -6.49
N THR A 245 -12.57 -2.58 -6.90
CA THR A 245 -13.81 -2.41 -6.12
C THR A 245 -14.92 -3.39 -6.51
N SER A 246 -14.69 -4.27 -7.50
CA SER A 246 -15.63 -5.32 -7.90
C SER A 246 -15.71 -6.45 -6.87
N PRO A 247 -16.78 -7.25 -6.84
CA PRO A 247 -16.85 -8.44 -5.99
C PRO A 247 -15.65 -9.38 -6.17
N LYS A 248 -15.16 -9.54 -7.41
CA LYS A 248 -13.99 -10.35 -7.73
C LYS A 248 -12.71 -9.77 -7.14
N GLY A 249 -12.43 -8.49 -7.36
CA GLY A 249 -11.26 -7.82 -6.80
C GLY A 249 -11.26 -7.84 -5.27
N GLN A 250 -12.41 -7.59 -4.65
CA GLN A 250 -12.58 -7.64 -3.20
C GLN A 250 -12.38 -9.07 -2.64
N SER A 251 -12.86 -10.11 -3.34
CA SER A 251 -12.60 -11.51 -2.99
C SER A 251 -11.10 -11.85 -3.07
N LEU A 252 -10.41 -11.39 -4.11
CA LEU A 252 -8.96 -11.59 -4.26
C LEU A 252 -8.19 -10.89 -3.14
N ILE A 253 -8.55 -9.66 -2.77
CA ILE A 253 -7.96 -8.94 -1.63
C ILE A 253 -8.18 -9.72 -0.34
N GLY A 254 -9.40 -10.16 -0.06
CA GLY A 254 -9.74 -10.90 1.17
C GLY A 254 -9.11 -12.29 1.25
N SER A 255 -8.78 -12.91 0.11
CA SER A 255 -8.09 -14.21 0.05
C SER A 255 -6.57 -14.10 0.13
N PHE A 256 -6.01 -12.90 -0.06
CA PHE A 256 -4.55 -12.71 0.00
C PHE A 256 -3.99 -13.03 1.38
N ARG A 257 -2.88 -13.75 1.42
CA ARG A 257 -2.17 -14.12 2.65
C ARG A 257 -0.69 -13.79 2.51
N MET A 258 -0.19 -13.06 3.48
CA MET A 258 1.24 -12.84 3.65
C MET A 258 1.76 -13.81 4.72
N ASN A 259 2.65 -14.72 4.32
CA ASN A 259 3.15 -15.77 5.22
C ASN A 259 2.02 -16.53 5.95
N GLY A 260 0.95 -16.88 5.23
CA GLY A 260 -0.23 -17.57 5.76
C GLY A 260 -1.20 -16.73 6.59
N LYS A 261 -0.88 -15.45 6.86
CA LYS A 261 -1.71 -14.53 7.67
C LYS A 261 -2.45 -13.52 6.81
N ILE A 262 -3.67 -13.15 7.23
CA ILE A 262 -4.44 -12.06 6.60
C ILE A 262 -3.71 -10.74 6.87
N LEU A 263 -3.48 -9.97 5.81
CA LEU A 263 -2.87 -8.64 5.91
C LEU A 263 -3.83 -7.53 5.48
N PHE A 264 -4.64 -7.79 4.46
CA PHE A 264 -5.60 -6.81 3.95
C PHE A 264 -7.03 -7.32 4.13
N HIS A 265 -7.90 -6.41 4.50
CA HIS A 265 -9.33 -6.63 4.61
C HIS A 265 -10.04 -5.88 3.48
N PRO A 266 -10.96 -6.54 2.76
CA PRO A 266 -11.76 -5.87 1.73
C PRO A 266 -12.54 -4.71 2.32
N TYR A 267 -12.69 -3.64 1.54
CA TYR A 267 -13.63 -2.58 1.86
C TYR A 267 -15.01 -3.00 1.35
N LEU A 268 -15.78 -3.62 2.22
CA LEU A 268 -17.19 -3.87 1.95
C LEU A 268 -17.91 -2.53 2.13
N GLY A 269 -18.08 -1.81 1.03
CA GLY A 269 -18.84 -0.57 1.02
C GLY A 269 -20.21 -0.79 1.67
N GLY A 270 -20.48 -0.01 2.73
CA GLY A 270 -21.80 0.09 3.32
C GLY A 270 -22.76 0.80 2.39
#